data_dfee5c65f60de48a384b7a042b25dc6a
#
_entry.id   dfee5c65f60de48a384b7a042b25dc6a
#
_cell.length_a   1.000
_cell.length_b   1.000
_cell.length_c   1.000
_cell.angle_alpha   90.00
_cell.angle_beta   90.00
_cell.angle_gamma   90.00
#
_symmetry.space_group_name_H-M   'P 1'
#
loop_
_entity.id
_entity.type
_entity.pdbx_description
1 polymer ?
#
loop_
_entity_poly.entity_id
_entity_poly.type
_entity_poly.pdbx_seq_one_letter_code
_entity_poly.pdbx_strand_id
1 'polypeptide(L)' 'MRNTVKYQHKALIDKLTNLRQERKLSQEKLALTIGVDTKLFGQWERKLVEPKLFNLLCWCEALQVYFTISNDDGEF' A
#
# COMPACT_ATOMS: atom_id res chain seq x y z
N MET A 1 -6.21 -20.61 3.91
CA MET A 1 -6.47 -19.30 4.53
C MET A 1 -5.24 -18.45 4.63
N ARG A 2 -4.19 -18.93 5.31
CA ARG A 2 -2.97 -18.13 5.48
C ARG A 2 -2.30 -17.78 4.15
N ASN A 3 -2.25 -18.74 3.22
CA ASN A 3 -1.63 -18.49 1.91
C ASN A 3 -2.41 -17.43 1.14
N THR A 4 -3.75 -17.44 1.28
CA THR A 4 -4.60 -16.44 0.65
C THR A 4 -4.32 -15.06 1.22
N VAL A 5 -4.14 -14.97 2.54
CA VAL A 5 -3.86 -13.70 3.19
C VAL A 5 -2.51 -13.15 2.75
N LYS A 6 -1.48 -14.00 2.71
CA LYS A 6 -0.17 -13.58 2.23
C LYS A 6 -0.21 -13.11 0.80
N TYR A 7 -0.95 -13.82 -0.02
CA TYR A 7 -1.09 -13.48 -1.43
C TYR A 7 -1.78 -12.12 -1.58
N GLN A 8 -2.85 -11.89 -0.81
CA GLN A 8 -3.56 -10.61 -0.86
C GLN A 8 -2.69 -9.46 -0.39
N HIS A 9 -1.91 -9.69 0.65
CA HIS A 9 -0.99 -8.68 1.16
C HIS A 9 0.04 -8.31 0.10
N LYS A 10 0.66 -9.32 -0.50
CA LYS A 10 1.65 -9.09 -1.55
C LYS A 10 1.03 -8.34 -2.73
N ALA A 11 -0.15 -8.78 -3.17
CA ALA A 11 -0.82 -8.17 -4.32
C ALA A 11 -1.16 -6.70 -4.04
N LEU A 12 -1.61 -6.40 -2.84
CA LEU A 12 -1.95 -5.03 -2.47
C LEU A 12 -0.71 -4.13 -2.48
N ILE A 13 0.37 -4.56 -1.83
CA ILE A 13 1.59 -3.77 -1.77
C ILE A 13 2.16 -3.58 -3.18
N ASP A 14 2.17 -4.65 -3.98
CA ASP A 14 2.67 -4.56 -5.35
C ASP A 14 1.82 -3.58 -6.17
N LYS A 15 0.52 -3.59 -5.98
CA LYS A 15 -0.36 -2.67 -6.70
C LYS A 15 -0.08 -1.23 -6.33
N LEU A 16 0.09 -0.95 -5.05
CA LEU A 16 0.40 0.42 -4.61
C LEU A 16 1.77 0.86 -5.12
N THR A 17 2.74 -0.05 -5.11
CA THR A 17 4.08 0.23 -5.62
C THR A 17 4.03 0.54 -7.12
N ASN A 18 3.29 -0.27 -7.87
CA ASN A 18 3.15 -0.05 -9.31
C ASN A 18 2.46 1.27 -9.62
N LEU A 19 1.43 1.62 -8.86
CA LEU A 19 0.74 2.90 -9.04
C LEU A 19 1.69 4.07 -8.81
N ARG A 20 2.52 3.98 -7.76
CA ARG A 20 3.51 5.01 -7.50
C ARG A 20 4.45 5.18 -8.70
N GLN A 21 4.96 4.05 -9.20
CA GLN A 21 5.90 4.06 -10.32
C GLN A 21 5.26 4.57 -11.60
N GLU A 22 4.03 4.17 -11.88
CA GLU A 22 3.29 4.64 -13.05
C GLU A 22 3.11 6.15 -13.02
N ARG A 23 2.92 6.70 -11.84
CA ARG A 23 2.75 8.14 -11.66
C ARG A 23 4.08 8.87 -11.53
N LYS A 24 5.18 8.14 -11.66
CA LYS A 24 6.54 8.69 -11.61
C LYS A 24 6.82 9.45 -10.32
N LEU A 25 6.27 8.95 -9.22
CA LEU A 25 6.50 9.50 -7.90
C LEU A 25 7.63 8.72 -7.23
N SER A 26 8.54 9.42 -6.59
CA SER A 26 9.64 8.76 -5.90
C SER A 26 9.20 8.22 -4.55
N GLN A 27 9.97 7.30 -3.99
CA GLN A 27 9.74 6.84 -2.64
C GLN A 27 9.86 8.00 -1.65
N GLU A 28 10.82 8.90 -1.89
CA GLU A 28 10.99 10.06 -1.03
C GLU A 28 9.76 10.95 -1.02
N LYS A 29 9.17 11.17 -2.20
CA LYS A 29 7.98 12.00 -2.30
C LYS A 29 6.82 11.38 -1.54
N LEU A 30 6.59 10.08 -1.70
CA LEU A 30 5.51 9.41 -1.00
C LEU A 30 5.76 9.40 0.50
N ALA A 31 6.97 9.09 0.92
CA ALA A 31 7.31 9.08 2.34
C ALA A 31 7.07 10.45 2.96
N LEU A 32 7.49 11.51 2.27
CA LEU A 32 7.28 12.87 2.74
C LEU A 32 5.79 13.19 2.86
N THR A 33 5.01 12.81 1.85
CA THR A 33 3.57 13.08 1.84
C THR A 33 2.86 12.34 2.97
N ILE A 34 3.26 11.11 3.24
CA ILE A 34 2.67 10.29 4.31
C ILE A 34 3.18 10.75 5.68
N GLY A 35 4.39 11.28 5.73
CA GLY A 35 4.99 11.71 6.99
C GLY A 35 5.82 10.63 7.64
N VAL A 36 6.46 9.77 6.85
CA VAL A 36 7.32 8.71 7.37
C VAL A 36 8.70 8.81 6.74
N ASP A 37 9.64 8.08 7.33
CA ASP A 37 11.00 8.00 6.84
C ASP A 37 11.05 7.24 5.52
N THR A 38 11.86 7.71 4.58
CA THR A 38 12.00 7.07 3.27
C THR A 38 12.47 5.62 3.40
N LYS A 39 13.37 5.37 4.33
CA LYS A 39 13.85 4.01 4.56
C LYS A 39 12.72 3.08 4.97
N LEU A 40 11.87 3.53 5.87
CA LEU A 40 10.71 2.75 6.31
C LEU A 40 9.76 2.49 5.14
N PHE A 41 9.48 3.53 4.36
CA PHE A 41 8.61 3.37 3.20
C PHE A 41 9.17 2.33 2.23
N GLY A 42 10.47 2.37 1.97
CA GLY A 42 11.13 1.37 1.12
C GLY A 42 10.98 -0.04 1.68
N GLN A 43 11.04 -0.19 3.00
CA GLN A 43 10.85 -1.49 3.64
C GLN A 43 9.42 -1.99 3.45
N TRP A 44 8.44 -1.09 3.45
CA TRP A 44 7.05 -1.46 3.16
C TRP A 44 6.92 -2.03 1.74
N GLU A 45 7.51 -1.33 0.77
CA GLU A 45 7.42 -1.77 -0.63
C GLU A 45 8.12 -3.10 -0.87
N ARG A 46 9.20 -3.36 -0.14
CA ARG A 46 9.90 -4.63 -0.24
C ARG A 46 9.28 -5.72 0.64
N LYS A 47 8.23 -5.36 1.36
CA LYS A 47 7.49 -6.30 2.21
C LYS A 47 8.33 -6.85 3.36
N LEU A 48 9.32 -6.07 3.79
CA LEU A 48 10.14 -6.41 4.95
C LEU A 48 9.49 -6.00 6.25
N VAL A 49 8.67 -4.94 6.19
CA VAL A 49 7.94 -4.42 7.34
C VAL A 49 6.54 -4.11 6.85
N GLU A 50 5.54 -4.46 7.64
CA GLU A 50 4.15 -4.16 7.29
C GLU A 50 3.78 -2.77 7.79
N PRO A 51 3.17 -1.95 6.94
CA PRO A 51 2.66 -0.67 7.42
C PRO A 51 1.45 -0.89 8.32
N LYS A 52 1.30 -0.06 9.35
CA LYS A 52 0.08 -0.05 10.14
C LYS A 52 -1.07 0.37 9.24
N LEU A 53 -2.27 -0.05 9.59
CA LEU A 53 -3.44 0.26 8.78
C LEU A 53 -3.58 1.76 8.52
N PHE A 54 -3.37 2.58 9.53
CA PHE A 54 -3.48 4.03 9.37
C PHE A 54 -2.52 4.53 8.29
N ASN A 55 -1.27 4.08 8.34
CA ASN A 55 -0.27 4.49 7.35
C ASN A 55 -0.58 3.95 5.96
N LEU A 56 -1.16 2.74 5.90
CA LEU A 56 -1.57 2.17 4.63
C LEU A 56 -2.66 3.02 3.98
N LEU A 57 -3.61 3.49 4.79
CA LEU A 57 -4.66 4.37 4.28
C LEU A 57 -4.10 5.71 3.84
N CYS A 58 -3.09 6.22 4.55
CA CYS A 58 -2.40 7.45 4.12
C CYS A 58 -1.70 7.25 2.78
N TRP A 59 -1.12 6.07 2.58
CA TRP A 59 -0.47 5.71 1.31
C TRP A 59 -1.49 5.71 0.18
N CYS A 60 -2.65 5.10 0.42
CA CYS A 60 -3.72 5.09 -0.58
C CYS A 60 -4.17 6.51 -0.89
N GLU A 61 -4.37 7.34 0.12
CA GLU A 61 -4.78 8.72 -0.08
C GLU A 61 -3.75 9.51 -0.87
N ALA A 62 -2.47 9.30 -0.59
CA ALA A 62 -1.40 9.98 -1.31
C ALA A 62 -1.42 9.63 -2.80
N LEU A 63 -1.89 8.44 -3.15
CA LEU A 63 -2.04 7.99 -4.52
C LEU A 63 -3.44 8.26 -5.07
N GLN A 64 -4.32 8.84 -4.25
CA GLN A 64 -5.70 9.15 -4.63
C GLN A 64 -6.48 7.90 -5.02
N VAL A 65 -6.28 6.83 -4.28
CA VAL A 65 -7.04 5.59 -4.46
C VAL A 65 -7.74 5.25 -3.15
N TYR A 66 -8.77 4.42 -3.26
CA TYR A 66 -9.57 4.05 -2.11
C TYR A 66 -9.37 2.60 -1.74
N PHE A 67 -9.53 2.35 -0.46
CA PHE A 67 -9.60 1.00 0.07
C PHE A 67 -11.06 0.61 0.11
N THR A 68 -11.44 -0.43 -0.61
CA THR A 68 -12.82 -0.92 -0.59
C THR A 68 -12.83 -2.38 -0.18
N ILE A 69 -13.92 -2.78 0.43
CA ILE A 69 -14.13 -4.16 0.84
C ILE A 69 -15.38 -4.66 0.13
N SER A 70 -15.26 -5.83 -0.48
CA SER A 70 -16.40 -6.47 -1.11
C SER A 70 -16.33 -7.96 -0.83
N ASN A 71 -17.46 -8.63 -0.94
CA ASN A 71 -17.50 -10.07 -0.81
C ASN A 71 -18.10 -10.67 -2.08
N ASP A 72 -18.24 -11.98 -2.11
CA ASP A 72 -18.71 -12.68 -3.30
C ASP A 72 -20.13 -12.31 -3.69
N ASP A 73 -20.92 -11.81 -2.73
CA ASP A 73 -22.29 -11.38 -2.99
C ASP A 73 -22.36 -9.94 -3.49
N GLY A 74 -21.24 -9.25 -3.51
CA GLY A 74 -21.24 -7.85 -3.86
C GLY A 74 -21.76 -6.95 -2.76
N GLU A 75 -22.00 -7.49 -1.58
CA GLU A 75 -22.47 -6.76 -0.41
C GLU A 75 -21.42 -6.77 0.68
N PHE A 76 -21.48 -5.78 1.52
CA PHE A 76 -20.57 -5.66 2.64
C PHE A 76 -21.25 -5.88 3.98
#